data_4650d4dd4397aa556134784f555f3582
#
_entry.id   4650d4dd4397aa556134784f555f3582
#
_cell.length_a   1.000
_cell.length_b   1.000
_cell.length_c   1.000
_cell.angle_alpha   90.00
_cell.angle_beta   90.00
_cell.angle_gamma   90.00
#
_symmetry.space_group_name_H-M   'P 1'
#
loop_
_entity.id
_entity.type
_entity.pdbx_description
1 polymer ?
#
loop_
_entity_poly.entity_id
_entity_poly.type
_entity_poly.pdbx_seq_one_letter_code
_entity_poly.pdbx_strand_id
1 'polypeptide(L)'
;ESILNEKANVLLCDVDRVALKIAEKKLSKFSENVIFSEIDIRSENSINQALDKVKSWNHIDGLVNNAAILDINNVDTINEERWNKVIDTNLTGALRMIQKTIPKLKKSEHPAIINTLSTQAFFAVNDSLAYSTAKGGLLMLTRSMAVDLGKHNIRVNAIAPGFIDTRMAYTESGEHEHEMESFKDIYIKNGKIPLKRGGSPEDCSGSFVFLLSNMSQYITGQTIFVDGGLSCTY
;
A
#
# COMPACT_ATOMS: atom_id res chain seq x y z
N GLU A 1 0.03 -1.51 13.46
CA GLU A 1 0.45 -2.04 14.77
C GLU A 1 1.96 -2.21 14.82
N SER A 2 2.61 -2.90 13.85
CA SER A 2 4.06 -3.15 13.87
C SER A 2 4.89 -1.87 13.96
N ILE A 3 4.53 -0.82 13.23
CA ILE A 3 5.19 0.50 13.29
C ILE A 3 5.00 1.16 14.68
N LEU A 4 3.81 1.01 15.27
CA LEU A 4 3.53 1.53 16.64
C LEU A 4 4.32 0.78 17.72
N ASN A 5 4.59 -0.52 17.53
CA ASN A 5 5.45 -1.28 18.41
C ASN A 5 6.91 -0.78 18.41
N GLU A 6 7.34 -0.14 17.31
CA GLU A 6 8.64 0.56 17.22
C GLU A 6 8.60 1.97 17.83
N LYS A 7 7.57 2.31 18.62
CA LYS A 7 7.37 3.60 19.32
C LYS A 7 7.23 4.80 18.39
N ALA A 8 6.81 4.60 17.14
CA ALA A 8 6.55 5.69 16.21
C ALA A 8 5.21 6.38 16.52
N ASN A 9 5.13 7.68 16.23
CA ASN A 9 3.86 8.39 16.15
C ASN A 9 3.26 8.19 14.77
N VAL A 10 1.98 7.82 14.67
CA VAL A 10 1.33 7.45 13.42
C VAL A 10 0.07 8.27 13.19
N LEU A 11 -0.05 8.91 12.03
CA LEU A 11 -1.33 9.36 11.49
C LEU A 11 -1.89 8.21 10.63
N LEU A 12 -2.91 7.52 11.16
CA LEU A 12 -3.60 6.43 10.45
C LEU A 12 -4.82 6.98 9.72
N CYS A 13 -4.85 6.77 8.42
CA CYS A 13 -5.87 7.31 7.54
C CYS A 13 -6.61 6.21 6.77
N ASP A 14 -7.91 6.37 6.61
CA ASP A 14 -8.76 5.58 5.73
C ASP A 14 -9.94 6.44 5.26
N VAL A 15 -10.55 6.11 4.13
CA VAL A 15 -11.81 6.71 3.70
C VAL A 15 -13.02 6.10 4.42
N ASP A 16 -12.87 4.88 4.91
CA ASP A 16 -13.91 4.12 5.61
C ASP A 16 -13.92 4.46 7.11
N ARG A 17 -14.90 5.26 7.53
CA ARG A 17 -15.11 5.64 8.93
C ARG A 17 -15.36 4.45 9.85
N VAL A 18 -16.00 3.39 9.35
CA VAL A 18 -16.30 2.20 10.15
C VAL A 18 -14.99 1.44 10.42
N ALA A 19 -14.15 1.26 9.38
CA ALA A 19 -12.84 0.68 9.53
C ALA A 19 -11.94 1.47 10.48
N LEU A 20 -11.97 2.80 10.43
CA LEU A 20 -11.23 3.65 11.37
C LEU A 20 -11.66 3.43 12.81
N LYS A 21 -12.97 3.35 13.09
CA LYS A 21 -13.47 3.06 14.46
C LYS A 21 -13.07 1.68 14.96
N ILE A 22 -13.01 0.68 14.08
CA ILE A 22 -12.54 -0.66 14.44
C ILE A 22 -11.04 -0.61 14.76
N ALA A 23 -10.26 0.08 13.92
CA ALA A 23 -8.83 0.28 14.14
C ALA A 23 -8.54 1.04 15.45
N GLU A 24 -9.33 2.07 15.77
CA GLU A 24 -9.21 2.83 17.02
C GLU A 24 -9.38 1.94 18.24
N LYS A 25 -10.38 1.06 18.26
CA LYS A 25 -10.57 0.08 19.33
C LYS A 25 -9.41 -0.92 19.41
N LYS A 26 -8.98 -1.46 18.26
CA LYS A 26 -7.88 -2.43 18.19
C LYS A 26 -6.55 -1.84 18.67
N LEU A 27 -6.32 -0.57 18.38
CA LEU A 27 -5.05 0.13 18.68
C LEU A 27 -5.14 0.99 19.95
N SER A 28 -6.13 0.80 20.80
CA SER A 28 -6.37 1.59 22.02
C SER A 28 -5.17 1.63 22.97
N LYS A 29 -4.37 0.56 23.01
CA LYS A 29 -3.12 0.52 23.80
C LYS A 29 -2.02 1.49 23.31
N PHE A 30 -2.18 2.05 22.07
CA PHE A 30 -1.28 3.04 21.49
C PHE A 30 -1.92 4.42 21.35
N SER A 31 -2.95 4.72 22.15
CA SER A 31 -3.75 5.95 22.01
C SER A 31 -2.93 7.25 22.07
N GLU A 32 -1.79 7.25 22.74
CA GLU A 32 -0.88 8.40 22.80
C GLU A 32 -0.03 8.58 21.54
N ASN A 33 0.13 7.51 20.73
CA ASN A 33 1.02 7.48 19.58
C ASN A 33 0.27 7.40 18.24
N VAL A 34 -1.07 7.29 18.22
CA VAL A 34 -1.83 7.18 17.00
C VAL A 34 -2.92 8.25 16.93
N ILE A 35 -2.96 8.94 15.79
CA ILE A 35 -4.02 9.87 15.42
C ILE A 35 -4.79 9.26 14.26
N PHE A 36 -6.12 9.24 14.34
CA PHE A 36 -6.98 8.72 13.28
C PHE A 36 -7.57 9.85 12.46
N SER A 37 -7.61 9.69 11.14
CA SER A 37 -8.22 10.66 10.25
C SER A 37 -8.93 9.99 9.08
N GLU A 38 -10.17 10.39 8.83
CA GLU A 38 -10.77 10.12 7.54
C GLU A 38 -10.03 10.89 6.47
N ILE A 39 -9.77 10.22 5.34
CA ILE A 39 -9.10 10.81 4.17
C ILE A 39 -9.62 10.18 2.88
N ASP A 40 -10.00 11.00 1.93
CA ASP A 40 -10.12 10.61 0.53
C ASP A 40 -8.89 11.15 -0.23
N ILE A 41 -7.97 10.27 -0.61
CA ILE A 41 -6.73 10.65 -1.30
C ILE A 41 -6.95 11.18 -2.72
N ARG A 42 -8.19 11.11 -3.24
CA ARG A 42 -8.59 11.73 -4.50
C ARG A 42 -8.88 13.23 -4.33
N SER A 43 -9.08 13.69 -3.10
CA SER A 43 -9.41 15.07 -2.76
C SER A 43 -8.26 15.76 -2.04
N GLU A 44 -7.69 16.80 -2.67
CA GLU A 44 -6.67 17.64 -2.03
C GLU A 44 -7.13 18.26 -0.72
N ASN A 45 -8.40 18.69 -0.66
CA ASN A 45 -8.97 19.28 0.55
C ASN A 45 -9.00 18.25 1.69
N SER A 46 -9.42 17.02 1.40
CA SER A 46 -9.42 15.93 2.38
C SER A 46 -8.01 15.60 2.88
N ILE A 47 -7.02 15.58 1.98
CA ILE A 47 -5.61 15.37 2.33
C ILE A 47 -5.12 16.48 3.27
N ASN A 48 -5.39 17.74 2.92
CA ASN A 48 -4.98 18.89 3.73
C ASN A 48 -5.60 18.82 5.14
N GLN A 49 -6.90 18.54 5.25
CA GLN A 49 -7.58 18.37 6.54
C GLN A 49 -6.99 17.25 7.40
N ALA A 50 -6.62 16.13 6.79
CA ALA A 50 -5.96 15.05 7.52
C ALA A 50 -4.56 15.45 8.01
N LEU A 51 -3.76 16.10 7.16
CA LEU A 51 -2.41 16.55 7.51
C LEU A 51 -2.41 17.69 8.53
N ASP A 52 -3.46 18.50 8.60
CA ASP A 52 -3.63 19.54 9.63
C ASP A 52 -3.71 18.95 11.04
N LYS A 53 -4.17 17.73 11.22
CA LYS A 53 -4.17 17.04 12.53
C LYS A 53 -2.76 16.84 13.09
N VAL A 54 -1.77 16.79 12.20
CA VAL A 54 -0.34 16.62 12.55
C VAL A 54 0.50 17.83 12.15
N LYS A 55 -0.12 19.01 12.06
CA LYS A 55 0.60 20.26 11.73
C LYS A 55 1.70 20.61 12.71
N SER A 56 1.53 20.23 13.99
CA SER A 56 2.52 20.42 15.04
C SER A 56 3.74 19.50 14.93
N TRP A 57 3.68 18.43 14.17
CA TRP A 57 4.86 17.60 13.91
C TRP A 57 5.87 18.40 13.09
N ASN A 58 7.09 18.51 13.59
CA ASN A 58 8.17 19.25 12.90
C ASN A 58 8.52 18.60 11.55
N HIS A 59 8.54 17.28 11.51
CA HIS A 59 8.88 16.45 10.34
C HIS A 59 7.98 15.22 10.26
N ILE A 60 8.07 14.51 9.15
CA ILE A 60 7.51 13.18 8.91
C ILE A 60 8.67 12.31 8.45
N ASP A 61 8.90 11.17 9.11
CA ASP A 61 9.95 10.23 8.76
C ASP A 61 9.51 9.22 7.71
N GLY A 62 8.22 8.88 7.69
CA GLY A 62 7.70 7.87 6.80
C GLY A 62 6.34 8.21 6.20
N LEU A 63 6.17 7.94 4.91
CA LEU A 63 4.88 7.89 4.23
C LEU A 63 4.65 6.48 3.70
N VAL A 64 3.52 5.88 4.06
CA VAL A 64 3.08 4.59 3.50
C VAL A 64 1.82 4.83 2.65
N ASN A 65 1.96 4.74 1.33
CA ASN A 65 0.84 4.73 0.39
C ASN A 65 0.29 3.31 0.27
N ASN A 66 -0.75 3.02 1.04
CA ASN A 66 -1.37 1.70 1.06
C ASN A 66 -2.82 1.70 0.53
N ALA A 67 -3.48 2.85 0.51
CA ALA A 67 -4.86 2.96 0.04
C ALA A 67 -4.98 2.51 -1.42
N ALA A 68 -5.90 1.59 -1.68
CA ALA A 68 -6.18 1.09 -3.03
C ALA A 68 -7.60 0.52 -3.10
N ILE A 69 -8.13 0.47 -4.30
CA ILE A 69 -9.36 -0.25 -4.64
C ILE A 69 -9.05 -1.29 -5.73
N LEU A 70 -9.69 -2.43 -5.64
CA LEU A 70 -9.75 -3.44 -6.69
C LEU A 70 -11.04 -3.24 -7.48
N ASP A 71 -10.96 -3.33 -8.79
CA ASP A 71 -12.11 -3.32 -9.68
C ASP A 71 -11.93 -4.41 -10.74
N ILE A 72 -12.82 -5.39 -10.75
CA ILE A 72 -12.77 -6.54 -11.66
C ILE A 72 -13.39 -6.13 -12.98
N ASN A 73 -12.56 -5.99 -14.00
CA ASN A 73 -12.96 -5.57 -15.34
C ASN A 73 -11.91 -5.93 -16.40
N ASN A 74 -12.37 -6.05 -17.62
CA ASN A 74 -11.53 -6.24 -18.82
C ASN A 74 -11.83 -5.16 -19.86
N VAL A 75 -11.24 -5.28 -21.05
CA VAL A 75 -11.36 -4.27 -22.11
C VAL A 75 -12.80 -4.09 -22.59
N ASP A 76 -13.64 -5.14 -22.51
CA ASP A 76 -15.02 -5.10 -22.98
C ASP A 76 -15.99 -4.53 -21.93
N THR A 77 -15.64 -4.63 -20.65
CA THR A 77 -16.54 -4.27 -19.53
C THR A 77 -16.16 -2.98 -18.83
N ILE A 78 -14.93 -2.47 -19.02
CA ILE A 78 -14.49 -1.24 -18.41
C ILE A 78 -15.11 -0.03 -19.10
N ASN A 79 -15.53 0.96 -18.30
CA ASN A 79 -15.88 2.27 -18.79
C ASN A 79 -14.92 3.33 -18.21
N GLU A 80 -14.98 4.55 -18.73
CA GLU A 80 -14.10 5.63 -18.35
C GLU A 80 -14.24 6.01 -16.86
N GLU A 81 -15.43 5.96 -16.30
CA GLU A 81 -15.67 6.27 -14.89
C GLU A 81 -14.96 5.27 -13.96
N ARG A 82 -15.13 3.97 -14.21
CA ARG A 82 -14.46 2.90 -13.45
C ARG A 82 -12.95 3.00 -13.60
N TRP A 83 -12.46 3.18 -14.83
CA TRP A 83 -11.05 3.39 -15.11
C TRP A 83 -10.48 4.55 -14.30
N ASN A 84 -11.09 5.74 -14.44
CA ASN A 84 -10.63 6.95 -13.77
C ASN A 84 -10.65 6.81 -12.25
N LYS A 85 -11.66 6.15 -11.67
CA LYS A 85 -11.75 5.90 -10.24
C LYS A 85 -10.57 5.05 -9.73
N VAL A 86 -10.20 4.00 -10.46
CA VAL A 86 -9.07 3.14 -10.07
C VAL A 86 -7.74 3.87 -10.22
N ILE A 87 -7.51 4.52 -11.36
CA ILE A 87 -6.28 5.30 -11.60
C ILE A 87 -6.14 6.43 -10.60
N ASP A 88 -7.23 7.17 -10.34
CA ASP A 88 -7.21 8.30 -9.42
C ASP A 88 -6.94 7.88 -7.98
N THR A 89 -7.47 6.73 -7.55
CA THR A 89 -7.20 6.20 -6.21
C THR A 89 -5.81 5.57 -6.12
N ASN A 90 -5.51 4.59 -6.99
CA ASN A 90 -4.37 3.71 -6.81
C ASN A 90 -3.02 4.31 -7.29
N LEU A 91 -3.07 5.34 -8.13
CA LEU A 91 -1.88 5.97 -8.70
C LEU A 91 -1.81 7.46 -8.38
N THR A 92 -2.79 8.25 -8.84
CA THR A 92 -2.76 9.71 -8.69
C THR A 92 -2.87 10.12 -7.22
N GLY A 93 -3.68 9.39 -6.42
CA GLY A 93 -3.81 9.62 -4.98
C GLY A 93 -2.48 9.43 -4.24
N ALA A 94 -1.71 8.40 -4.59
CA ALA A 94 -0.37 8.21 -4.03
C ALA A 94 0.57 9.38 -4.38
N LEU A 95 0.53 9.88 -5.63
CA LEU A 95 1.31 11.06 -6.04
C LEU A 95 0.91 12.29 -5.22
N ARG A 96 -0.39 12.56 -5.03
CA ARG A 96 -0.88 13.69 -4.22
C ARG A 96 -0.37 13.60 -2.77
N MET A 97 -0.44 12.41 -2.15
CA MET A 97 0.08 12.20 -0.80
C MET A 97 1.58 12.47 -0.72
N ILE A 98 2.37 12.01 -1.69
CA ILE A 98 3.80 12.30 -1.77
C ILE A 98 4.01 13.82 -1.84
N GLN A 99 3.37 14.52 -2.78
CA GLN A 99 3.53 15.96 -2.96
C GLN A 99 3.21 16.76 -1.70
N LYS A 100 2.14 16.39 -0.98
CA LYS A 100 1.71 17.09 0.24
C LYS A 100 2.61 16.80 1.44
N THR A 101 3.30 15.64 1.48
CA THR A 101 4.18 15.27 2.60
C THR A 101 5.65 15.65 2.40
N ILE A 102 6.11 15.84 1.16
CA ILE A 102 7.51 16.22 0.83
C ILE A 102 8.06 17.37 1.71
N PRO A 103 7.33 18.48 1.98
CA PRO A 103 7.89 19.57 2.79
C PRO A 103 8.27 19.15 4.22
N LYS A 104 7.56 18.16 4.79
CA LYS A 104 7.86 17.61 6.12
C LYS A 104 8.87 16.46 6.04
N LEU A 105 8.84 15.63 4.99
CA LEU A 105 9.84 14.59 4.76
C LEU A 105 11.24 15.18 4.60
N LYS A 106 11.39 16.31 3.91
CA LYS A 106 12.68 17.00 3.75
C LYS A 106 13.31 17.50 5.07
N LYS A 107 12.55 17.54 6.15
CA LYS A 107 13.03 17.97 7.48
C LYS A 107 13.43 16.79 8.35
N SER A 108 13.18 15.57 7.92
CA SER A 108 13.59 14.35 8.61
C SER A 108 15.05 14.01 8.30
N GLU A 109 15.72 13.38 9.24
CA GLU A 109 17.09 12.84 9.06
C GLU A 109 17.09 11.56 8.23
N HIS A 110 16.01 10.76 8.31
CA HIS A 110 15.91 9.44 7.67
C HIS A 110 14.57 9.24 6.93
N PRO A 111 14.22 10.12 5.98
CA PRO A 111 12.91 10.08 5.36
C PRO A 111 12.76 8.88 4.39
N ALA A 112 11.59 8.25 4.44
CA ALA A 112 11.24 7.15 3.55
C ALA A 112 9.80 7.22 3.05
N ILE A 113 9.58 6.82 1.81
CA ILE A 113 8.27 6.62 1.19
C ILE A 113 8.16 5.17 0.78
N ILE A 114 7.08 4.51 1.16
CA ILE A 114 6.79 3.12 0.79
C ILE A 114 5.46 3.07 0.05
N ASN A 115 5.49 2.58 -1.18
CA ASN A 115 4.30 2.36 -2.00
C ASN A 115 3.89 0.88 -1.95
N THR A 116 2.63 0.60 -1.67
CA THR A 116 2.09 -0.76 -1.74
C THR A 116 1.64 -1.05 -3.18
N LEU A 117 2.44 -1.84 -3.87
CA LEU A 117 2.14 -2.36 -5.21
C LEU A 117 1.22 -3.60 -5.14
N SER A 118 1.46 -4.53 -5.99
CA SER A 118 0.95 -5.89 -6.08
C SER A 118 1.90 -6.67 -7.00
N THR A 119 1.89 -7.98 -6.96
CA THR A 119 2.48 -8.81 -8.02
C THR A 119 1.92 -8.44 -9.40
N GLN A 120 0.69 -7.92 -9.46
CA GLN A 120 0.06 -7.44 -10.68
C GLN A 120 0.69 -6.15 -11.27
N ALA A 121 1.62 -5.52 -10.59
CA ALA A 121 2.46 -4.46 -11.18
C ALA A 121 3.49 -5.02 -12.17
N PHE A 122 3.74 -6.32 -12.13
CA PHE A 122 4.76 -7.02 -12.93
C PHE A 122 4.16 -8.10 -13.84
N PHE A 123 3.05 -8.69 -13.44
CA PHE A 123 2.40 -9.80 -14.13
C PHE A 123 0.92 -9.49 -14.35
N ALA A 124 0.47 -9.54 -15.58
CA ALA A 124 -0.93 -9.34 -15.91
C ALA A 124 -1.77 -10.55 -15.47
N VAL A 125 -2.99 -10.28 -15.02
CA VAL A 125 -4.04 -11.28 -14.79
C VAL A 125 -5.32 -10.86 -15.50
N ASN A 126 -6.16 -11.84 -15.80
CA ASN A 126 -7.46 -11.58 -16.42
C ASN A 126 -8.32 -10.67 -15.52
N ASP A 127 -9.18 -9.89 -16.17
CA ASP A 127 -10.18 -9.05 -15.50
C ASP A 127 -9.63 -8.06 -14.47
N SER A 128 -8.39 -7.60 -14.67
CA SER A 128 -7.70 -6.67 -13.77
C SER A 128 -7.06 -5.48 -14.51
N LEU A 129 -7.69 -5.03 -15.60
CA LEU A 129 -7.10 -4.06 -16.52
C LEU A 129 -6.68 -2.75 -15.83
N ALA A 130 -7.62 -2.05 -15.17
CA ALA A 130 -7.34 -0.78 -14.53
C ALA A 130 -6.42 -0.93 -13.31
N TYR A 131 -6.63 -1.98 -12.52
CA TYR A 131 -5.82 -2.22 -11.32
C TYR A 131 -4.36 -2.53 -11.66
N SER A 132 -4.12 -3.48 -12.57
CA SER A 132 -2.75 -3.83 -13.01
C SER A 132 -2.05 -2.62 -13.64
N THR A 133 -2.76 -1.83 -14.45
CA THR A 133 -2.22 -0.60 -15.04
C THR A 133 -1.84 0.42 -13.96
N ALA A 134 -2.71 0.65 -12.97
CA ALA A 134 -2.43 1.56 -11.87
C ALA A 134 -1.22 1.11 -11.05
N LYS A 135 -1.13 -0.20 -10.74
CA LYS A 135 0.00 -0.75 -9.97
C LYS A 135 1.30 -0.77 -10.77
N GLY A 136 1.26 -1.00 -12.08
CA GLY A 136 2.40 -0.82 -12.98
C GLY A 136 2.85 0.65 -13.08
N GLY A 137 1.89 1.58 -13.14
CA GLY A 137 2.16 3.02 -13.06
C GLY A 137 2.80 3.41 -11.72
N LEU A 138 2.31 2.86 -10.60
CA LEU A 138 2.84 3.12 -9.26
C LEU A 138 4.26 2.54 -9.09
N LEU A 139 4.58 1.42 -9.74
CA LEU A 139 5.94 0.88 -9.81
C LEU A 139 6.89 1.88 -10.47
N MET A 140 6.52 2.42 -11.63
CA MET A 140 7.35 3.41 -12.31
C MET A 140 7.40 4.72 -11.54
N LEU A 141 6.31 5.17 -10.94
CA LEU A 141 6.28 6.33 -10.04
C LEU A 141 7.26 6.16 -8.88
N THR A 142 7.32 4.98 -8.26
CA THR A 142 8.27 4.65 -7.18
C THR A 142 9.71 4.89 -7.64
N ARG A 143 10.08 4.39 -8.82
CA ARG A 143 11.44 4.52 -9.37
C ARG A 143 11.76 5.97 -9.74
N SER A 144 10.84 6.66 -10.39
CA SER A 144 11.01 8.09 -10.76
C SER A 144 11.18 8.96 -9.52
N MET A 145 10.34 8.75 -8.49
CA MET A 145 10.47 9.50 -7.24
C MET A 145 11.75 9.18 -6.48
N ALA A 146 12.25 7.95 -6.54
CA ALA A 146 13.55 7.60 -5.95
C ALA A 146 14.70 8.40 -6.57
N VAL A 147 14.66 8.62 -7.88
CA VAL A 147 15.64 9.44 -8.60
C VAL A 147 15.47 10.93 -8.25
N ASP A 148 14.25 11.45 -8.33
CA ASP A 148 13.99 12.88 -8.12
C ASP A 148 14.25 13.34 -6.68
N LEU A 149 13.94 12.48 -5.71
CA LEU A 149 14.01 12.80 -4.28
C LEU A 149 15.34 12.38 -3.64
N GLY A 150 16.18 11.62 -4.33
CA GLY A 150 17.50 11.21 -3.85
C GLY A 150 18.40 12.37 -3.45
N LYS A 151 18.35 13.50 -4.16
CA LYS A 151 19.04 14.74 -3.78
C LYS A 151 18.63 15.33 -2.42
N HIS A 152 17.50 14.89 -1.87
CA HIS A 152 16.99 15.27 -0.55
C HIS A 152 17.16 14.14 0.47
N ASN A 153 17.91 13.08 0.12
CA ASN A 153 18.09 11.87 0.92
C ASN A 153 16.76 11.16 1.27
N ILE A 154 15.70 11.37 0.49
CA ILE A 154 14.41 10.69 0.67
C ILE A 154 14.45 9.38 -0.12
N ARG A 155 14.37 8.26 0.58
CA ARG A 155 14.28 6.93 -0.04
C ARG A 155 12.86 6.64 -0.48
N VAL A 156 12.66 6.08 -1.66
CA VAL A 156 11.34 5.69 -2.16
C VAL A 156 11.42 4.24 -2.61
N ASN A 157 10.69 3.37 -1.93
CA ASN A 157 10.67 1.94 -2.22
C ASN A 157 9.23 1.43 -2.28
N ALA A 158 9.07 0.17 -2.60
CA ALA A 158 7.78 -0.48 -2.65
C ALA A 158 7.80 -1.87 -2.03
N ILE A 159 6.64 -2.36 -1.65
CA ILE A 159 6.37 -3.78 -1.47
C ILE A 159 5.37 -4.24 -2.53
N ALA A 160 5.51 -5.48 -2.98
CA ALA A 160 4.58 -6.13 -3.90
C ALA A 160 3.99 -7.38 -3.23
N PRO A 161 2.85 -7.24 -2.53
CA PRO A 161 2.15 -8.37 -1.95
C PRO A 161 1.61 -9.30 -3.04
N GLY A 162 1.57 -10.60 -2.74
CA GLY A 162 0.79 -11.59 -3.46
C GLY A 162 -0.64 -11.66 -2.94
N PHE A 163 -1.14 -12.89 -2.75
CA PHE A 163 -2.45 -13.16 -2.17
C PHE A 163 -2.38 -13.02 -0.64
N ILE A 164 -2.89 -11.91 -0.12
CA ILE A 164 -2.91 -11.59 1.32
C ILE A 164 -4.35 -11.59 1.83
N ASP A 165 -4.61 -12.28 2.92
CA ASP A 165 -5.91 -12.33 3.59
C ASP A 165 -6.30 -10.96 4.15
N THR A 166 -7.09 -10.24 3.36
CA THR A 166 -7.61 -8.91 3.64
C THR A 166 -9.05 -8.82 3.12
N ARG A 167 -9.70 -7.67 3.29
CA ARG A 167 -11.01 -7.41 2.66
C ARG A 167 -11.00 -7.57 1.13
N MET A 168 -9.86 -7.39 0.49
CA MET A 168 -9.71 -7.59 -0.96
C MET A 168 -9.71 -9.08 -1.37
N ALA A 169 -9.54 -10.01 -0.43
CA ALA A 169 -9.60 -11.44 -0.68
C ALA A 169 -11.04 -11.98 -0.73
N TYR A 170 -12.04 -11.13 -0.49
CA TYR A 170 -13.45 -11.52 -0.60
C TYR A 170 -14.01 -11.14 -1.96
N THR A 171 -14.67 -12.10 -2.60
CA THR A 171 -15.39 -11.88 -3.86
C THR A 171 -16.65 -11.04 -3.63
N GLU A 172 -17.27 -10.57 -4.70
CA GLU A 172 -18.57 -9.88 -4.62
C GLU A 172 -19.68 -10.74 -4.01
N SER A 173 -19.59 -12.08 -4.12
CA SER A 173 -20.50 -13.04 -3.48
C SER A 173 -20.22 -13.23 -1.99
N GLY A 174 -19.14 -12.66 -1.46
CA GLY A 174 -18.74 -12.80 -0.06
C GLY A 174 -17.92 -14.07 0.25
N GLU A 175 -17.51 -14.82 -0.76
CA GLU A 175 -16.64 -15.97 -0.61
C GLU A 175 -15.18 -15.52 -0.45
N HIS A 176 -14.44 -16.19 0.43
CA HIS A 176 -13.02 -15.91 0.62
C HIS A 176 -12.19 -16.61 -0.48
N GLU A 177 -11.45 -15.84 -1.28
CA GLU A 177 -10.69 -16.34 -2.42
C GLU A 177 -9.77 -17.52 -2.06
N HIS A 178 -9.04 -17.43 -0.94
CA HIS A 178 -8.10 -18.47 -0.52
C HIS A 178 -8.77 -19.79 -0.11
N GLU A 179 -10.09 -19.78 0.19
CA GLU A 179 -10.85 -20.97 0.55
C GLU A 179 -11.48 -21.67 -0.65
N MET A 180 -11.52 -21.00 -1.80
CA MET A 180 -12.05 -21.55 -3.03
C MET A 180 -11.20 -22.72 -3.52
N GLU A 181 -11.86 -23.80 -3.99
CA GLU A 181 -11.14 -24.97 -4.53
C GLU A 181 -10.27 -24.63 -5.74
N SER A 182 -10.71 -23.70 -6.60
CA SER A 182 -9.90 -23.19 -7.71
C SER A 182 -8.59 -22.56 -7.26
N PHE A 183 -8.62 -21.75 -6.18
CA PHE A 183 -7.42 -21.18 -5.60
C PHE A 183 -6.50 -22.27 -5.04
N LYS A 184 -7.05 -23.18 -4.24
CA LYS A 184 -6.29 -24.28 -3.65
C LYS A 184 -5.64 -25.17 -4.70
N ASP A 185 -6.37 -25.49 -5.77
CA ASP A 185 -5.85 -26.33 -6.84
C ASP A 185 -4.70 -25.64 -7.59
N ILE A 186 -4.89 -24.38 -8.02
CA ILE A 186 -3.91 -23.65 -8.83
C ILE A 186 -2.69 -23.25 -7.99
N TYR A 187 -2.93 -22.61 -6.84
CA TYR A 187 -1.86 -21.91 -6.12
C TYR A 187 -1.20 -22.79 -5.05
N ILE A 188 -1.94 -23.71 -4.44
CA ILE A 188 -1.44 -24.53 -3.33
C ILE A 188 -1.05 -25.92 -3.81
N LYS A 189 -1.98 -26.70 -4.39
CA LYS A 189 -1.74 -28.08 -4.80
C LYS A 189 -0.73 -28.14 -5.97
N ASN A 190 -0.91 -27.31 -6.99
CA ASN A 190 0.01 -27.23 -8.14
C ASN A 190 1.29 -26.44 -7.85
N GLY A 191 1.44 -25.87 -6.63
CA GLY A 191 2.67 -25.27 -6.18
C GLY A 191 3.00 -23.91 -6.80
N LYS A 192 2.02 -23.20 -7.40
CA LYS A 192 2.20 -21.83 -7.89
C LYS A 192 2.68 -20.88 -6.78
N ILE A 193 2.26 -21.12 -5.54
CA ILE A 193 2.83 -20.48 -4.36
C ILE A 193 3.74 -21.52 -3.66
N PRO A 194 5.08 -21.38 -3.75
CA PRO A 194 6.03 -22.32 -3.13
C PRO A 194 5.81 -22.56 -1.64
N LEU A 195 5.43 -21.51 -0.87
CA LEU A 195 5.14 -21.63 0.57
C LEU A 195 3.78 -22.26 0.85
N LYS A 196 3.01 -22.67 -0.17
CA LYS A 196 1.77 -23.45 -0.09
C LYS A 196 0.70 -22.88 0.83
N ARG A 197 0.61 -21.56 0.93
CA ARG A 197 -0.45 -20.83 1.63
C ARG A 197 -0.64 -19.43 1.09
N GLY A 198 -1.80 -18.86 1.29
CA GLY A 198 -1.96 -17.40 1.23
C GLY A 198 -1.16 -16.72 2.34
N GLY A 199 -0.86 -15.46 2.16
CA GLY A 199 -0.23 -14.63 3.16
C GLY A 199 -1.24 -13.99 4.12
N SER A 200 -0.74 -13.48 5.23
CA SER A 200 -1.48 -12.62 6.15
C SER A 200 -0.93 -11.18 6.12
N PRO A 201 -1.65 -10.18 6.64
CA PRO A 201 -1.13 -8.83 6.79
C PRO A 201 0.17 -8.78 7.60
N GLU A 202 0.34 -9.67 8.56
CA GLU A 202 1.53 -9.80 9.40
C GLU A 202 2.76 -10.21 8.57
N ASP A 203 2.59 -11.05 7.54
CA ASP A 203 3.68 -11.44 6.63
C ASP A 203 4.27 -10.22 5.90
N CYS A 204 3.48 -9.17 5.65
CA CYS A 204 3.94 -7.95 5.01
C CYS A 204 4.60 -6.97 5.98
N SER A 205 4.21 -6.99 7.25
CA SER A 205 4.51 -5.93 8.21
C SER A 205 6.01 -5.71 8.44
N GLY A 206 6.81 -6.78 8.49
CA GLY A 206 8.25 -6.72 8.65
C GLY A 206 8.94 -5.96 7.52
N SER A 207 8.46 -6.11 6.28
CA SER A 207 9.00 -5.40 5.12
C SER A 207 8.76 -3.90 5.20
N PHE A 208 7.60 -3.45 5.72
CA PHE A 208 7.34 -2.03 5.96
C PHE A 208 8.27 -1.47 7.02
N VAL A 209 8.40 -2.15 8.18
CA VAL A 209 9.29 -1.71 9.26
C VAL A 209 10.73 -1.63 8.76
N PHE A 210 11.22 -2.65 8.05
CA PHE A 210 12.56 -2.67 7.47
C PHE A 210 12.78 -1.47 6.53
N LEU A 211 11.89 -1.25 5.57
CA LEU A 211 12.05 -0.17 4.58
C LEU A 211 11.91 1.23 5.19
N LEU A 212 11.16 1.39 6.28
CA LEU A 212 11.07 2.66 7.02
C LEU A 212 12.29 2.89 7.92
N SER A 213 12.95 1.84 8.36
CA SER A 213 14.06 1.93 9.33
C SER A 213 15.40 2.32 8.69
N ASN A 214 16.38 2.61 9.57
CA ASN A 214 17.77 2.88 9.20
C ASN A 214 18.50 1.65 8.63
N MET A 215 17.95 0.44 8.78
CA MET A 215 18.53 -0.77 8.20
C MET A 215 18.51 -0.78 6.67
N SER A 216 17.70 0.08 6.04
CA SER A 216 17.57 0.20 4.60
C SER A 216 18.09 1.52 4.02
N GLN A 217 19.06 2.17 4.69
CA GLN A 217 19.55 3.51 4.33
C GLN A 217 20.13 3.61 2.90
N TYR A 218 20.63 2.52 2.34
CA TYR A 218 21.18 2.51 0.98
C TYR A 218 20.28 1.79 -0.03
N ILE A 219 18.97 1.68 0.31
CA ILE A 219 17.97 1.03 -0.54
C ILE A 219 16.94 2.08 -0.98
N THR A 220 16.90 2.36 -2.29
CA THR A 220 15.92 3.24 -2.93
C THR A 220 15.59 2.74 -4.34
N GLY A 221 14.36 3.01 -4.82
CA GLY A 221 13.85 2.55 -6.11
C GLY A 221 13.56 1.04 -6.20
N GLN A 222 13.61 0.32 -5.08
CA GLN A 222 13.49 -1.14 -5.05
C GLN A 222 12.07 -1.59 -4.68
N THR A 223 11.77 -2.83 -5.05
CA THR A 223 10.51 -3.49 -4.67
C THR A 223 10.82 -4.81 -3.99
N ILE A 224 10.24 -5.03 -2.82
CA ILE A 224 10.27 -6.32 -2.11
C ILE A 224 8.98 -7.07 -2.41
N PHE A 225 9.09 -8.27 -3.00
CA PHE A 225 7.96 -9.17 -3.14
C PHE A 225 7.66 -9.86 -1.80
N VAL A 226 6.38 -9.88 -1.42
CA VAL A 226 5.86 -10.59 -0.24
C VAL A 226 4.71 -11.46 -0.70
N ASP A 227 5.02 -12.57 -1.38
CA ASP A 227 4.07 -13.32 -2.19
C ASP A 227 4.20 -14.84 -2.05
N GLY A 228 4.96 -15.32 -1.06
CA GLY A 228 5.20 -16.75 -0.86
C GLY A 228 5.96 -17.43 -1.98
N GLY A 229 6.62 -16.66 -2.85
CA GLY A 229 7.38 -17.15 -4.00
C GLY A 229 6.56 -17.24 -5.29
N LEU A 230 5.33 -16.74 -5.32
CA LEU A 230 4.46 -16.74 -6.50
C LEU A 230 5.17 -16.15 -7.73
N SER A 231 5.86 -15.02 -7.58
CA SER A 231 6.57 -14.34 -8.65
C SER A 231 7.78 -15.08 -9.21
N CYS A 232 8.22 -16.15 -8.55
CA CYS A 232 9.36 -16.99 -8.99
C CYS A 232 8.91 -18.21 -9.80
N THR A 233 7.62 -18.44 -9.95
CA THR A 233 7.06 -19.60 -10.66
C THR A 233 6.43 -19.21 -12.00
N TYR A 234 6.42 -20.18 -12.95
CA TYR A 234 5.80 -20.03 -14.27
C TYR A 234 4.30 -20.28 -14.24
#